data_c4cf00f5bca0ca1210601a19e533403a
#
_entry.id   c4cf00f5bca0ca1210601a19e533403a
#
_cell.length_a   1.000
_cell.length_b   1.000
_cell.length_c   1.000
_cell.angle_alpha   90.00
_cell.angle_beta   90.00
_cell.angle_gamma   90.00
#
_symmetry.space_group_name_H-M   'P 1'
#
loop_
_entity.id
_entity.type
_entity.pdbx_description
1 polymer ?
#
loop_
_entity_poly.entity_id
_entity_poly.type
_entity_poly.pdbx_seq_one_letter_code
_entity_poly.pdbx_strand_id
1 'polypeptide(L)'
;MYKLLPLFALIFIIGCGTAPKPAVNEAMSPDELKNVLVQSTVASKNFSAEGTITVNSPRMNQSAGFDLLTRGTDSVKMTVYGPFGFTVGSALFTRSEFTAYNALNNTVYRGNPAQQMKMLPFINDIPVELLISSLQGNHPLLPSAAIDSLEVSAGRFYTFTSPVNDSTYDRFTVQEDFLRITRCVRKTISGRTLWKVEYTYKRSAEGAVIPEQVEVTIPSKDASLLLEYSSITNDDASSPMRIAYPEDAEVITIE
;
A
#
# COMPACT_ATOMS: atom_id res chain seq x y z
N MET A 1 32.29 13.67 -84.68
CA MET A 1 32.69 13.76 -83.27
C MET A 1 31.44 13.77 -82.42
N TYR A 2 30.96 12.61 -81.94
CA TYR A 2 29.88 12.51 -80.99
C TYR A 2 30.40 11.84 -79.74
N LYS A 3 30.39 12.57 -78.60
CA LYS A 3 30.78 12.05 -77.27
C LYS A 3 29.62 11.28 -76.66
N LEU A 4 29.76 9.97 -76.50
CA LEU A 4 28.88 9.15 -75.69
C LEU A 4 29.08 9.45 -74.23
N LEU A 5 27.99 9.82 -73.56
CA LEU A 5 27.91 9.99 -72.12
C LEU A 5 27.40 8.66 -71.52
N PRO A 6 28.06 8.03 -70.57
CA PRO A 6 27.51 6.86 -69.92
C PRO A 6 26.54 7.27 -68.82
N LEU A 7 25.30 6.75 -68.95
CA LEU A 7 24.21 6.88 -67.98
C LEU A 7 24.55 5.99 -66.76
N PHE A 8 24.90 6.60 -65.66
CA PHE A 8 25.18 5.92 -64.39
C PHE A 8 23.84 5.60 -63.69
N ALA A 9 23.32 4.37 -63.82
CA ALA A 9 22.14 3.91 -63.12
C ALA A 9 22.44 3.69 -61.63
N LEU A 10 21.95 4.62 -60.80
CA LEU A 10 22.03 4.52 -59.34
C LEU A 10 20.95 3.54 -58.83
N ILE A 11 21.37 2.33 -58.49
CA ILE A 11 20.48 1.31 -57.89
C ILE A 11 20.32 1.64 -56.38
N PHE A 12 19.20 2.22 -55.98
CA PHE A 12 18.76 2.32 -54.59
C PHE A 12 18.35 0.94 -54.07
N ILE A 13 19.20 0.30 -53.30
CA ILE A 13 18.85 -0.87 -52.53
C ILE A 13 18.04 -0.40 -51.31
N ILE A 14 16.71 -0.50 -51.38
CA ILE A 14 15.83 -0.30 -50.23
C ILE A 14 16.00 -1.52 -49.34
N GLY A 15 16.93 -1.47 -48.40
CA GLY A 15 17.04 -2.44 -47.33
C GLY A 15 15.85 -2.27 -46.38
N CYS A 16 14.85 -3.18 -46.45
CA CYS A 16 13.88 -3.36 -45.37
C CYS A 16 14.63 -3.82 -44.12
N GLY A 17 15.09 -2.88 -43.32
CA GLY A 17 15.55 -3.15 -41.96
C GLY A 17 14.30 -3.56 -41.16
N THR A 18 14.12 -4.84 -40.89
CA THR A 18 13.23 -5.32 -39.84
C THR A 18 13.69 -4.66 -38.54
N ALA A 19 12.90 -3.72 -38.02
CA ALA A 19 13.12 -3.17 -36.68
C ALA A 19 13.30 -4.35 -35.71
N PRO A 20 14.30 -4.35 -34.84
CA PRO A 20 14.47 -5.42 -33.86
C PRO A 20 13.18 -5.47 -33.04
N LYS A 21 12.54 -6.65 -33.04
CA LYS A 21 11.40 -6.94 -32.18
C LYS A 21 11.86 -6.58 -30.75
N PRO A 22 11.13 -5.73 -30.01
CA PRO A 22 11.54 -5.40 -28.64
C PRO A 22 11.74 -6.71 -27.91
N ALA A 23 12.89 -6.87 -27.27
CA ALA A 23 13.19 -8.03 -26.45
C ALA A 23 12.01 -8.20 -25.48
N VAL A 24 11.32 -9.32 -25.55
CA VAL A 24 10.35 -9.71 -24.54
C VAL A 24 11.20 -9.86 -23.27
N ASN A 25 11.11 -8.92 -22.33
CA ASN A 25 11.67 -9.10 -21.02
C ASN A 25 11.11 -10.43 -20.51
N GLU A 26 11.98 -11.39 -20.25
CA GLU A 26 11.56 -12.66 -19.69
C GLU A 26 10.83 -12.35 -18.38
N ALA A 27 9.65 -12.92 -18.22
CA ALA A 27 8.87 -12.76 -17.00
C ALA A 27 9.69 -13.29 -15.81
N MET A 28 9.69 -12.56 -14.70
CA MET A 28 10.38 -13.00 -13.48
C MET A 28 9.88 -14.37 -13.04
N SER A 29 10.78 -15.18 -12.55
CA SER A 29 10.43 -16.42 -11.85
C SER A 29 9.73 -16.10 -10.51
N PRO A 30 8.97 -17.05 -9.93
CA PRO A 30 8.32 -16.85 -8.63
C PRO A 30 9.29 -16.41 -7.53
N ASP A 31 10.50 -16.98 -7.48
CA ASP A 31 11.50 -16.66 -6.47
C ASP A 31 12.11 -15.27 -6.67
N GLU A 32 12.37 -14.86 -7.90
CA GLU A 32 12.84 -13.50 -8.21
C GLU A 32 11.80 -12.47 -7.85
N LEU A 33 10.53 -12.67 -8.24
CA LEU A 33 9.43 -11.78 -7.89
C LEU A 33 9.28 -11.65 -6.39
N LYS A 34 9.30 -12.78 -5.66
CA LYS A 34 9.24 -12.81 -4.20
C LYS A 34 10.35 -12.00 -3.55
N ASN A 35 11.59 -12.21 -3.97
CA ASN A 35 12.74 -11.49 -3.43
C ASN A 35 12.63 -9.99 -3.63
N VAL A 36 12.22 -9.55 -4.82
CA VAL A 36 12.00 -8.12 -5.12
C VAL A 36 10.90 -7.55 -4.26
N LEU A 37 9.77 -8.23 -4.09
CA LEU A 37 8.65 -7.76 -3.28
C LEU A 37 9.01 -7.66 -1.79
N VAL A 38 9.70 -8.65 -1.24
CA VAL A 38 10.18 -8.64 0.15
C VAL A 38 11.15 -7.47 0.37
N GLN A 39 12.12 -7.27 -0.52
CA GLN A 39 13.07 -6.16 -0.42
C GLN A 39 12.39 -4.81 -0.55
N SER A 40 11.40 -4.68 -1.43
CA SER A 40 10.66 -3.45 -1.64
C SER A 40 9.85 -3.03 -0.40
N THR A 41 9.36 -4.01 0.37
CA THR A 41 8.67 -3.77 1.64
C THR A 41 9.62 -3.19 2.70
N VAL A 42 10.88 -3.59 2.66
CA VAL A 42 11.90 -3.14 3.62
C VAL A 42 12.39 -1.71 3.34
N ALA A 43 12.31 -1.24 2.10
CA ALA A 43 12.89 0.04 1.68
C ALA A 43 12.09 1.28 2.12
N SER A 44 10.79 1.16 2.41
CA SER A 44 9.91 2.31 2.71
C SER A 44 9.59 2.38 4.20
N LYS A 45 10.59 2.68 5.05
CA LYS A 45 10.44 2.45 6.48
C LYS A 45 10.15 3.67 7.33
N ASN A 46 10.73 4.81 6.98
CA ASN A 46 10.64 6.02 7.80
C ASN A 46 10.21 7.18 6.91
N PHE A 47 8.99 7.60 7.04
CA PHE A 47 8.50 8.78 6.36
C PHE A 47 7.41 9.46 7.18
N SER A 48 7.21 10.75 6.92
CA SER A 48 6.01 11.49 7.31
C SER A 48 5.16 11.75 6.07
N ALA A 49 3.86 11.77 6.26
CA ALA A 49 2.91 12.06 5.20
C ALA A 49 1.73 12.86 5.73
N GLU A 50 1.15 13.64 4.84
CA GLU A 50 -0.12 14.34 5.05
C GLU A 50 -1.11 13.89 4.01
N GLY A 51 -2.41 13.96 4.32
CA GLY A 51 -3.43 13.57 3.37
C GLY A 51 -4.84 13.65 3.89
N THR A 52 -5.73 12.96 3.18
CA THR A 52 -7.15 12.82 3.54
C THR A 52 -7.48 11.35 3.79
N ILE A 53 -8.16 11.08 4.90
CA ILE A 53 -8.75 9.80 5.23
C ILE A 53 -10.26 9.89 5.07
N THR A 54 -10.85 8.98 4.30
CA THR A 54 -12.29 8.88 4.12
C THR A 54 -12.77 7.52 4.59
N VAL A 55 -13.76 7.51 5.48
CA VAL A 55 -14.41 6.29 5.96
C VAL A 55 -15.83 6.26 5.43
N ASN A 56 -16.17 5.20 4.69
CA ASN A 56 -17.51 4.92 4.21
C ASN A 56 -18.04 3.65 4.86
N SER A 57 -19.25 3.72 5.39
CA SER A 57 -19.99 2.58 5.89
C SER A 57 -21.49 2.91 5.90
N PRO A 58 -22.40 1.96 6.10
CA PRO A 58 -23.84 2.23 6.18
C PRO A 58 -24.24 3.25 7.27
N ARG A 59 -23.36 3.47 8.26
CA ARG A 59 -23.61 4.37 9.40
C ARG A 59 -22.79 5.64 9.39
N MET A 60 -21.75 5.71 8.54
CA MET A 60 -20.81 6.83 8.56
C MET A 60 -20.23 7.03 7.16
N ASN A 61 -20.26 8.29 6.71
CA ASN A 61 -19.54 8.75 5.52
C ASN A 61 -18.87 10.06 5.90
N GLN A 62 -17.58 10.01 6.20
CA GLN A 62 -16.81 11.15 6.69
C GLN A 62 -15.40 11.17 6.13
N SER A 63 -14.92 12.37 5.87
CA SER A 63 -13.54 12.64 5.48
C SER A 63 -12.89 13.59 6.46
N ALA A 64 -11.60 13.40 6.70
CA ALA A 64 -10.80 14.19 7.63
C ALA A 64 -9.37 14.31 7.11
N GLY A 65 -8.68 15.39 7.45
CA GLY A 65 -7.23 15.50 7.22
C GLY A 65 -6.46 14.56 8.16
N PHE A 66 -5.29 14.10 7.75
CA PHE A 66 -4.39 13.36 8.62
C PHE A 66 -2.93 13.75 8.45
N ASP A 67 -2.18 13.63 9.55
CA ASP A 67 -0.72 13.50 9.55
C ASP A 67 -0.35 12.08 9.93
N LEU A 68 0.62 11.51 9.23
CA LEU A 68 1.13 10.17 9.45
C LEU A 68 2.63 10.20 9.67
N LEU A 69 3.11 9.43 10.63
CA LEU A 69 4.53 9.21 10.87
C LEU A 69 4.77 7.70 10.96
N THR A 70 5.72 7.19 10.19
CA THR A 70 6.07 5.77 10.15
C THR A 70 7.48 5.54 10.66
N ARG A 71 7.70 4.40 11.34
CA ARG A 71 9.01 3.93 11.79
C ARG A 71 9.12 2.43 11.57
N GLY A 72 10.17 2.04 10.86
CA GLY A 72 10.34 0.64 10.53
C GLY A 72 9.14 0.07 9.78
N THR A 73 8.88 -1.22 9.96
CA THR A 73 7.77 -1.94 9.33
C THR A 73 6.59 -2.17 10.28
N ASP A 74 6.65 -1.66 11.49
CA ASP A 74 5.74 -2.06 12.58
C ASP A 74 5.18 -0.91 13.40
N SER A 75 5.57 0.32 13.13
CA SER A 75 5.15 1.46 13.94
C SER A 75 4.57 2.58 13.07
N VAL A 76 3.34 2.98 13.38
CA VAL A 76 2.61 4.04 12.70
C VAL A 76 1.93 4.93 13.74
N LYS A 77 2.18 6.22 13.65
CA LYS A 77 1.45 7.25 14.38
C LYS A 77 0.63 8.06 13.39
N MET A 78 -0.65 8.20 13.65
CA MET A 78 -1.56 9.02 12.86
C MET A 78 -2.25 10.05 13.76
N THR A 79 -2.35 11.28 13.29
CA THR A 79 -3.20 12.33 13.88
C THR A 79 -4.27 12.69 12.88
N VAL A 80 -5.51 12.78 13.32
CA VAL A 80 -6.68 13.10 12.49
C VAL A 80 -7.23 14.47 12.86
N TYR A 81 -7.52 15.27 11.84
CA TYR A 81 -7.98 16.64 11.96
C TYR A 81 -9.41 16.79 11.45
N GLY A 82 -10.25 17.44 12.24
CA GLY A 82 -11.57 17.87 11.84
C GLY A 82 -11.55 19.14 10.98
N PRO A 83 -12.73 19.69 10.66
CA PRO A 83 -12.84 20.98 9.99
C PRO A 83 -12.05 22.06 10.74
N PHE A 84 -11.43 22.98 9.99
CA PHE A 84 -10.59 24.06 10.53
C PHE A 84 -9.31 23.62 11.25
N GLY A 85 -8.88 22.37 11.09
CA GLY A 85 -7.58 21.89 11.57
C GLY A 85 -7.49 21.56 13.07
N PHE A 86 -8.62 21.48 13.79
CA PHE A 86 -8.56 21.01 15.18
C PHE A 86 -8.33 19.50 15.23
N THR A 87 -7.54 19.03 16.18
CA THR A 87 -7.28 17.61 16.37
C THR A 87 -8.54 16.90 16.88
N VAL A 88 -8.99 15.91 16.13
CA VAL A 88 -10.07 14.99 16.53
C VAL A 88 -9.53 13.85 17.38
N GLY A 89 -8.36 13.35 17.03
CA GLY A 89 -7.69 12.29 17.76
C GLY A 89 -6.33 11.93 17.16
N SER A 90 -5.61 11.12 17.91
CA SER A 90 -4.31 10.57 17.48
C SER A 90 -4.23 9.11 17.87
N ALA A 91 -3.59 8.28 17.06
CA ALA A 91 -3.35 6.88 17.35
C ALA A 91 -1.90 6.50 17.04
N LEU A 92 -1.33 5.69 17.90
CA LEU A 92 -0.05 5.03 17.71
C LEU A 92 -0.27 3.52 17.73
N PHE A 93 0.09 2.89 16.64
CA PHE A 93 0.15 1.43 16.51
C PHE A 93 1.60 1.02 16.47
N THR A 94 1.95 0.06 17.31
CA THR A 94 3.20 -0.71 17.21
C THR A 94 2.83 -2.19 17.13
N ARG A 95 3.82 -3.05 16.99
CA ARG A 95 3.59 -4.50 16.97
C ARG A 95 3.00 -5.03 18.30
N SER A 96 3.33 -4.39 19.41
CA SER A 96 2.98 -4.85 20.77
C SER A 96 2.05 -3.92 21.54
N GLU A 97 1.91 -2.67 21.12
CA GLU A 97 1.20 -1.65 21.87
C GLU A 97 0.33 -0.79 20.94
N PHE A 98 -0.85 -0.47 21.44
CA PHE A 98 -1.74 0.52 20.86
C PHE A 98 -2.01 1.60 21.89
N THR A 99 -1.93 2.86 21.46
CA THR A 99 -2.38 4.02 22.24
C THR A 99 -3.18 4.92 21.31
N ALA A 100 -4.39 5.29 21.70
CA ALA A 100 -5.16 6.30 20.99
C ALA A 100 -5.70 7.34 21.96
N TYR A 101 -5.67 8.60 21.54
CA TYR A 101 -6.28 9.72 22.22
C TYR A 101 -7.46 10.25 21.39
N ASN A 102 -8.62 10.30 22.00
CA ASN A 102 -9.81 10.93 21.45
C ASN A 102 -9.96 12.31 22.08
N ALA A 103 -9.71 13.36 21.29
CA ALA A 103 -9.75 14.73 21.77
C ALA A 103 -11.19 15.24 22.00
N LEU A 104 -12.22 14.59 21.42
CA LEU A 104 -13.61 15.01 21.57
C LEU A 104 -14.18 14.72 22.97
N ASN A 105 -13.70 13.65 23.60
CA ASN A 105 -14.13 13.25 24.95
C ASN A 105 -12.99 13.19 25.98
N ASN A 106 -11.79 13.68 25.61
CA ASN A 106 -10.59 13.72 26.44
C ASN A 106 -10.22 12.35 27.04
N THR A 107 -10.27 11.29 26.21
CA THR A 107 -10.02 9.91 26.67
C THR A 107 -8.85 9.28 25.92
N VAL A 108 -7.97 8.60 26.66
CA VAL A 108 -6.87 7.80 26.14
C VAL A 108 -7.22 6.32 26.25
N TYR A 109 -7.11 5.60 25.15
CA TYR A 109 -7.27 4.15 25.10
C TYR A 109 -5.88 3.50 24.94
N ARG A 110 -5.56 2.51 25.78
CA ARG A 110 -4.32 1.74 25.69
C ARG A 110 -4.59 0.26 25.73
N GLY A 111 -3.75 -0.54 25.06
CA GLY A 111 -3.84 -1.99 25.13
C GLY A 111 -3.11 -2.71 24.02
N ASN A 112 -3.47 -3.98 23.86
CA ASN A 112 -2.94 -4.80 22.77
C ASN A 112 -3.59 -4.43 21.44
N PRO A 113 -2.82 -4.22 20.35
CA PRO A 113 -3.36 -3.83 19.05
C PRO A 113 -4.43 -4.78 18.52
N ALA A 114 -4.23 -6.09 18.64
CA ALA A 114 -5.17 -7.08 18.11
C ALA A 114 -6.55 -7.07 18.84
N GLN A 115 -6.56 -6.68 20.10
CA GLN A 115 -7.81 -6.54 20.86
C GLN A 115 -8.51 -5.22 20.53
N GLN A 116 -7.74 -4.14 20.39
CA GLN A 116 -8.27 -2.83 20.01
C GLN A 116 -8.93 -2.83 18.63
N MET A 117 -8.35 -3.57 17.67
CA MET A 117 -8.97 -3.73 16.35
C MET A 117 -10.38 -4.30 16.41
N LYS A 118 -10.66 -5.19 17.38
CA LYS A 118 -12.01 -5.76 17.57
C LYS A 118 -13.05 -4.72 17.98
N MET A 119 -12.62 -3.59 18.54
CA MET A 119 -13.49 -2.49 18.93
C MET A 119 -13.79 -1.53 17.77
N LEU A 120 -13.05 -1.62 16.68
CA LEU A 120 -13.29 -0.82 15.47
C LEU A 120 -14.23 -1.59 14.53
N PRO A 121 -15.55 -1.29 14.52
CA PRO A 121 -16.58 -2.19 13.96
C PRO A 121 -16.48 -2.41 12.45
N PHE A 122 -15.70 -1.56 11.75
CA PHE A 122 -15.57 -1.62 10.29
C PHE A 122 -14.24 -2.23 9.82
N ILE A 123 -13.22 -2.33 10.68
CA ILE A 123 -11.89 -2.87 10.30
C ILE A 123 -11.42 -4.05 11.18
N ASN A 124 -12.25 -4.55 12.09
CA ASN A 124 -11.90 -5.62 13.02
C ASN A 124 -11.58 -6.98 12.35
N ASP A 125 -11.92 -7.15 11.07
CA ASP A 125 -11.59 -8.36 10.29
C ASP A 125 -10.23 -8.25 9.60
N ILE A 126 -9.57 -7.08 9.70
CA ILE A 126 -8.26 -6.84 9.11
C ILE A 126 -7.18 -7.15 10.14
N PRO A 127 -6.16 -7.98 9.83
CA PRO A 127 -5.02 -8.17 10.71
C PRO A 127 -4.31 -6.84 11.00
N VAL A 128 -3.83 -6.65 12.23
CA VAL A 128 -3.15 -5.40 12.65
C VAL A 128 -1.96 -5.08 11.76
N GLU A 129 -1.19 -6.10 11.40
CA GLU A 129 -0.02 -5.96 10.52
C GLU A 129 -0.42 -5.45 9.13
N LEU A 130 -1.58 -5.90 8.63
CA LEU A 130 -2.10 -5.43 7.35
C LEU A 130 -2.60 -3.97 7.46
N LEU A 131 -3.24 -3.60 8.57
CA LEU A 131 -3.63 -2.20 8.79
C LEU A 131 -2.40 -1.29 8.82
N ILE A 132 -1.40 -1.63 9.64
CA ILE A 132 -0.16 -0.85 9.75
C ILE A 132 0.50 -0.68 8.37
N SER A 133 0.65 -1.77 7.63
CA SER A 133 1.26 -1.72 6.31
C SER A 133 0.41 -0.99 5.27
N SER A 134 -0.91 -1.05 5.38
CA SER A 134 -1.81 -0.26 4.53
C SER A 134 -1.63 1.23 4.81
N LEU A 135 -1.56 1.63 6.08
CA LEU A 135 -1.26 3.00 6.48
C LEU A 135 0.14 3.45 6.00
N GLN A 136 1.09 2.54 5.91
CA GLN A 136 2.41 2.79 5.32
C GLN A 136 2.40 2.81 3.78
N GLY A 137 1.24 2.60 3.15
CA GLY A 137 1.13 2.55 1.70
C GLY A 137 1.84 1.38 1.06
N ASN A 138 2.00 0.28 1.78
CA ASN A 138 2.76 -0.87 1.32
C ASN A 138 2.14 -2.18 1.84
N HIS A 139 2.11 -3.22 1.00
CA HIS A 139 1.64 -4.53 1.41
C HIS A 139 2.82 -5.43 1.82
N PRO A 140 2.84 -5.98 3.04
CA PRO A 140 3.93 -6.86 3.46
C PRO A 140 3.77 -8.24 2.82
N LEU A 141 4.73 -8.63 1.99
CA LEU A 141 4.88 -10.03 1.61
C LEU A 141 5.87 -10.68 2.57
N LEU A 142 5.41 -11.71 3.28
CA LEU A 142 6.28 -12.44 4.20
C LEU A 142 7.31 -13.26 3.41
N PRO A 143 8.58 -13.35 3.87
CA PRO A 143 9.57 -14.23 3.24
C PRO A 143 9.14 -15.70 3.17
N SER A 144 8.30 -16.14 4.12
CA SER A 144 7.73 -17.49 4.16
C SER A 144 6.52 -17.70 3.24
N ALA A 145 5.97 -16.64 2.63
CA ALA A 145 4.81 -16.77 1.76
C ALA A 145 5.13 -17.67 0.55
N ALA A 146 4.28 -18.63 0.27
CA ALA A 146 4.32 -19.39 -0.96
C ALA A 146 3.77 -18.54 -2.11
N ILE A 147 4.36 -18.67 -3.30
CA ILE A 147 3.79 -18.13 -4.53
C ILE A 147 3.26 -19.31 -5.34
N ASP A 148 1.94 -19.43 -5.35
CA ASP A 148 1.25 -20.41 -6.17
C ASP A 148 0.61 -19.73 -7.38
N SER A 149 0.44 -20.46 -8.47
CA SER A 149 -0.34 -20.01 -9.64
C SER A 149 0.12 -18.66 -10.21
N LEU A 150 1.43 -18.45 -10.41
CA LEU A 150 1.96 -17.23 -11.01
C LEU A 150 1.52 -17.11 -12.47
N GLU A 151 0.78 -16.05 -12.76
CA GLU A 151 0.31 -15.68 -14.09
C GLU A 151 0.88 -14.31 -14.47
N VAL A 152 1.32 -14.18 -15.72
CA VAL A 152 1.77 -12.89 -16.28
C VAL A 152 0.78 -12.46 -17.34
N SER A 153 0.14 -11.32 -17.16
CA SER A 153 -0.82 -10.78 -18.13
C SER A 153 -0.20 -9.73 -19.05
N ALA A 154 -0.78 -9.59 -20.24
CA ALA A 154 -0.37 -8.64 -21.27
C ALA A 154 -0.68 -7.20 -20.85
N GLY A 155 0.13 -6.58 -20.07
CA GLY A 155 -0.04 -5.24 -19.48
C GLY A 155 0.89 -5.08 -18.30
N ARG A 156 1.87 -6.00 -18.17
CA ARG A 156 2.92 -5.97 -17.15
C ARG A 156 2.39 -6.11 -15.73
N PHE A 157 1.44 -7.05 -15.54
CA PHE A 157 0.97 -7.44 -14.22
C PHE A 157 1.32 -8.89 -13.94
N TYR A 158 1.84 -9.13 -12.75
CA TYR A 158 1.97 -10.47 -12.17
C TYR A 158 0.79 -10.69 -11.23
N THR A 159 0.12 -11.83 -11.39
CA THR A 159 -0.94 -12.25 -10.47
C THR A 159 -0.55 -13.59 -9.88
N PHE A 160 -0.63 -13.74 -8.56
CA PHE A 160 -0.35 -14.99 -7.88
C PHE A 160 -1.25 -15.17 -6.66
N THR A 161 -1.31 -16.39 -6.17
CA THR A 161 -2.00 -16.73 -4.92
C THR A 161 -1.00 -17.21 -3.87
N SER A 162 -1.36 -17.02 -2.60
CA SER A 162 -0.60 -17.53 -1.46
C SER A 162 -1.58 -18.11 -0.43
N PRO A 163 -1.44 -19.38 -0.03
CA PRO A 163 -2.28 -19.96 0.99
C PRO A 163 -2.01 -19.25 2.33
N VAL A 164 -3.07 -18.98 3.09
CA VAL A 164 -2.99 -18.40 4.44
C VAL A 164 -3.26 -19.47 5.49
N ASN A 165 -4.27 -20.28 5.25
CA ASN A 165 -4.64 -21.47 6.04
C ASN A 165 -5.54 -22.39 5.20
N ASP A 166 -6.05 -23.47 5.80
CA ASP A 166 -6.87 -24.48 5.13
C ASP A 166 -8.20 -23.94 4.55
N SER A 167 -8.61 -22.73 4.91
CA SER A 167 -9.91 -22.15 4.51
C SER A 167 -9.80 -20.85 3.72
N THR A 168 -8.62 -20.23 3.67
CA THR A 168 -8.42 -18.91 3.04
C THR A 168 -7.09 -18.80 2.31
N TYR A 169 -7.08 -17.97 1.27
CA TYR A 169 -5.88 -17.59 0.52
C TYR A 169 -5.90 -16.11 0.16
N ASP A 170 -4.73 -15.56 -0.07
CA ASP A 170 -4.54 -14.23 -0.63
C ASP A 170 -4.25 -14.31 -2.13
N ARG A 171 -4.89 -13.43 -2.89
CA ARG A 171 -4.58 -13.20 -4.30
C ARG A 171 -3.96 -11.82 -4.45
N PHE A 172 -2.76 -11.79 -5.02
CA PHE A 172 -1.96 -10.60 -5.24
C PHE A 172 -1.95 -10.19 -6.70
N THR A 173 -1.91 -8.89 -6.93
CA THR A 173 -1.57 -8.30 -8.23
C THR A 173 -0.39 -7.37 -8.03
N VAL A 174 0.64 -7.51 -8.85
CA VAL A 174 1.87 -6.71 -8.84
C VAL A 174 1.98 -5.99 -10.17
N GLN A 175 2.25 -4.71 -10.13
CA GLN A 175 2.56 -3.94 -11.35
C GLN A 175 4.07 -3.91 -11.58
N GLU A 176 4.49 -4.34 -12.77
CA GLU A 176 5.91 -4.45 -13.14
C GLU A 176 6.65 -3.10 -13.07
N ASP A 177 6.00 -2.00 -13.51
CA ASP A 177 6.61 -0.67 -13.56
C ASP A 177 7.06 -0.14 -12.19
N PHE A 178 6.38 -0.56 -11.14
CA PHE A 178 6.69 -0.17 -9.76
C PHE A 178 7.35 -1.28 -8.95
N LEU A 179 7.21 -2.54 -9.38
CA LEU A 179 7.56 -3.74 -8.61
C LEU A 179 6.97 -3.68 -7.20
N ARG A 180 5.68 -3.37 -7.16
CA ARG A 180 4.88 -3.25 -5.93
C ARG A 180 3.58 -4.02 -6.07
N ILE A 181 3.08 -4.54 -4.95
CA ILE A 181 1.73 -5.09 -4.87
C ILE A 181 0.74 -3.94 -4.97
N THR A 182 -0.05 -3.92 -6.05
CA THR A 182 -1.10 -2.92 -6.26
C THR A 182 -2.46 -3.40 -5.77
N ARG A 183 -2.62 -4.70 -5.54
CA ARG A 183 -3.86 -5.27 -5.02
C ARG A 183 -3.60 -6.54 -4.24
N CYS A 184 -4.26 -6.65 -3.08
CA CYS A 184 -4.35 -7.88 -2.32
C CYS A 184 -5.81 -8.16 -1.97
N VAL A 185 -6.26 -9.41 -2.21
CA VAL A 185 -7.63 -9.83 -1.93
C VAL A 185 -7.58 -11.12 -1.12
N ARG A 186 -8.08 -11.10 0.12
CA ARG A 186 -8.30 -12.32 0.90
C ARG A 186 -9.61 -12.97 0.53
N LYS A 187 -9.54 -14.23 0.18
CA LYS A 187 -10.70 -15.03 -0.21
C LYS A 187 -10.79 -16.31 0.61
N THR A 188 -12.01 -16.79 0.79
CA THR A 188 -12.24 -18.17 1.22
C THR A 188 -11.98 -19.13 0.06
N ILE A 189 -11.77 -20.43 0.33
CA ILE A 189 -11.66 -21.46 -0.71
C ILE A 189 -12.92 -21.48 -1.60
N SER A 190 -14.11 -21.15 -1.05
CA SER A 190 -15.35 -21.02 -1.81
C SER A 190 -15.40 -19.76 -2.71
N GLY A 191 -14.36 -18.93 -2.73
CA GLY A 191 -14.24 -17.76 -3.58
C GLY A 191 -14.83 -16.46 -3.02
N ARG A 192 -15.44 -16.47 -1.81
CA ARG A 192 -15.99 -15.27 -1.16
C ARG A 192 -14.86 -14.33 -0.75
N THR A 193 -14.94 -13.05 -1.12
CA THR A 193 -14.01 -12.02 -0.67
C THR A 193 -14.29 -11.63 0.78
N LEU A 194 -13.27 -11.69 1.63
CA LEU A 194 -13.31 -11.25 3.02
C LEU A 194 -12.96 -9.78 3.13
N TRP A 195 -11.84 -9.39 2.52
CA TRP A 195 -11.41 -8.00 2.40
C TRP A 195 -10.54 -7.82 1.15
N LYS A 196 -10.38 -6.58 0.76
CA LYS A 196 -9.54 -6.16 -0.37
C LYS A 196 -8.75 -4.91 0.03
N VAL A 197 -7.48 -4.84 -0.37
CA VAL A 197 -6.67 -3.62 -0.31
C VAL A 197 -6.14 -3.33 -1.71
N GLU A 198 -6.29 -2.09 -2.14
CA GLU A 198 -5.78 -1.57 -3.41
C GLU A 198 -4.82 -0.40 -3.13
N TYR A 199 -3.72 -0.37 -3.87
CA TYR A 199 -2.68 0.64 -3.75
C TYR A 199 -2.46 1.30 -5.11
N THR A 200 -2.43 2.61 -5.12
CA THR A 200 -1.96 3.41 -6.25
C THR A 200 -0.62 4.02 -5.89
N TYR A 201 0.33 3.95 -6.81
CA TYR A 201 1.67 4.49 -6.62
C TYR A 201 1.98 5.53 -7.69
N LYS A 202 2.86 6.46 -7.33
CA LYS A 202 3.49 7.40 -8.27
C LYS A 202 4.99 7.43 -8.04
N ARG A 203 5.73 8.06 -8.96
CA ARG A 203 7.14 8.37 -8.77
C ARG A 203 7.27 9.78 -8.21
N SER A 204 8.10 9.93 -7.17
CA SER A 204 8.51 11.25 -6.68
C SER A 204 9.40 11.96 -7.72
N ALA A 205 9.72 13.22 -7.49
CA ALA A 205 10.64 13.97 -8.32
C ALA A 205 12.04 13.33 -8.39
N GLU A 206 12.44 12.63 -7.32
CA GLU A 206 13.71 11.90 -7.21
C GLU A 206 13.62 10.47 -7.78
N GLY A 207 12.46 10.07 -8.33
CA GLY A 207 12.24 8.77 -8.95
C GLY A 207 11.84 7.65 -7.96
N ALA A 208 11.71 7.93 -6.66
CA ALA A 208 11.26 6.96 -5.68
C ALA A 208 9.78 6.58 -5.90
N VAL A 209 9.44 5.31 -5.72
CA VAL A 209 8.05 4.85 -5.74
C VAL A 209 7.41 5.14 -4.39
N ILE A 210 6.41 6.00 -4.39
CA ILE A 210 5.66 6.43 -3.21
C ILE A 210 4.17 6.12 -3.35
N PRO A 211 3.45 5.84 -2.26
CA PRO A 211 2.01 5.66 -2.33
C PRO A 211 1.33 6.98 -2.69
N GLU A 212 0.27 6.89 -3.47
CA GLU A 212 -0.63 8.00 -3.77
C GLU A 212 -1.99 7.78 -3.10
N GLN A 213 -2.45 6.52 -3.11
CA GLN A 213 -3.75 6.15 -2.55
C GLN A 213 -3.72 4.73 -2.02
N VAL A 214 -4.43 4.48 -0.92
CA VAL A 214 -4.70 3.15 -0.38
C VAL A 214 -6.18 3.03 -0.08
N GLU A 215 -6.83 2.00 -0.63
CA GLU A 215 -8.23 1.71 -0.34
C GLU A 215 -8.35 0.32 0.28
N VAL A 216 -8.94 0.26 1.47
CA VAL A 216 -9.30 -0.98 2.16
C VAL A 216 -10.81 -1.17 2.07
N THR A 217 -11.28 -2.30 1.55
CA THR A 217 -12.70 -2.61 1.41
C THR A 217 -13.06 -3.90 2.16
N ILE A 218 -14.16 -3.88 2.90
CA ILE A 218 -14.75 -5.05 3.57
C ILE A 218 -16.17 -5.26 3.04
N PRO A 219 -16.35 -6.09 2.00
CA PRO A 219 -17.64 -6.21 1.32
C PRO A 219 -18.78 -6.68 2.24
N SER A 220 -18.50 -7.55 3.21
CA SER A 220 -19.51 -8.07 4.14
C SER A 220 -20.09 -7.00 5.07
N LYS A 221 -19.42 -5.86 5.21
CA LYS A 221 -19.82 -4.74 6.07
C LYS A 221 -20.26 -3.52 5.28
N ASP A 222 -20.21 -3.60 3.94
CA ASP A 222 -20.39 -2.45 3.05
C ASP A 222 -19.55 -1.23 3.53
N ALA A 223 -18.29 -1.51 3.85
CA ALA A 223 -17.40 -0.53 4.45
C ALA A 223 -16.09 -0.40 3.65
N SER A 224 -15.60 0.85 3.55
CA SER A 224 -14.28 1.14 3.00
C SER A 224 -13.57 2.24 3.79
N LEU A 225 -12.24 2.17 3.75
CA LEU A 225 -11.31 3.17 4.24
C LEU A 225 -10.42 3.59 3.09
N LEU A 226 -10.44 4.87 2.74
CA LEU A 226 -9.63 5.45 1.69
C LEU A 226 -8.62 6.42 2.31
N LEU A 227 -7.36 6.26 1.95
CA LEU A 227 -6.27 7.17 2.27
C LEU A 227 -5.76 7.80 0.98
N GLU A 228 -5.69 9.11 0.91
CA GLU A 228 -5.14 9.88 -0.20
C GLU A 228 -3.97 10.72 0.32
N TYR A 229 -2.75 10.43 -0.15
CA TYR A 229 -1.53 11.11 0.30
C TYR A 229 -1.29 12.37 -0.54
N SER A 230 -1.33 13.54 0.11
CA SER A 230 -1.02 14.83 -0.54
C SER A 230 0.47 15.13 -0.55
N SER A 231 1.17 14.79 0.54
CA SER A 231 2.62 14.92 0.64
C SER A 231 3.24 13.70 1.33
N ILE A 232 4.47 13.36 0.94
CA ILE A 232 5.28 12.34 1.60
C ILE A 232 6.71 12.84 1.63
N THR A 233 7.32 12.85 2.81
CA THR A 233 8.71 13.24 3.03
C THR A 233 9.44 12.16 3.81
N ASN A 234 10.71 11.91 3.44
CA ASN A 234 11.55 11.03 4.24
C ASN A 234 11.74 11.64 5.64
N ASP A 235 11.62 10.80 6.66
CA ASP A 235 11.82 11.21 8.04
C ASP A 235 13.16 10.66 8.55
N ASP A 236 13.97 11.53 9.16
CA ASP A 236 15.29 11.21 9.75
C ASP A 236 15.21 10.48 11.10
N ALA A 237 14.01 10.08 11.50
CA ALA A 237 13.72 9.47 12.80
C ALA A 237 13.84 10.43 14.01
N SER A 238 13.92 11.74 13.79
CA SER A 238 13.99 12.73 14.87
C SER A 238 12.65 12.97 15.57
N SER A 239 11.54 12.82 14.86
CA SER A 239 10.19 13.05 15.41
C SER A 239 9.79 11.98 16.42
N PRO A 240 9.22 12.34 17.58
CA PRO A 240 8.90 11.35 18.62
C PRO A 240 7.68 10.48 18.23
N MET A 241 7.83 9.16 18.39
CA MET A 241 6.75 8.17 18.24
C MET A 241 5.98 8.03 19.57
N ARG A 242 5.29 9.10 19.95
CA ARG A 242 4.43 9.10 21.14
C ARG A 242 3.17 9.91 20.89
N ILE A 243 2.10 9.59 21.61
CA ILE A 243 0.87 10.37 21.63
C ILE A 243 1.00 11.41 22.76
N ALA A 244 0.78 12.68 22.42
CA ALA A 244 0.62 13.74 23.40
C ALA A 244 -0.86 13.89 23.74
N TYR A 245 -1.19 13.99 25.02
CA TYR A 245 -2.55 14.22 25.52
C TYR A 245 -2.48 15.02 26.84
N PRO A 246 -3.56 15.72 27.24
CA PRO A 246 -3.63 16.46 28.48
C PRO A 246 -3.47 15.58 29.73
N GLU A 247 -2.95 16.12 30.82
CA GLU A 247 -2.75 15.38 32.06
C GLU A 247 -4.05 14.94 32.74
N ASP A 248 -5.14 15.66 32.48
CA ASP A 248 -6.50 15.37 32.96
C ASP A 248 -7.28 14.39 32.07
N ALA A 249 -6.65 13.83 31.03
CA ALA A 249 -7.31 12.86 30.17
C ALA A 249 -7.62 11.55 30.92
N GLU A 250 -8.84 11.05 30.76
CA GLU A 250 -9.23 9.73 31.28
C GLU A 250 -8.43 8.63 30.54
N VAL A 251 -7.77 7.74 31.28
CA VAL A 251 -7.02 6.62 30.69
C VAL A 251 -7.76 5.32 30.89
N ILE A 252 -8.17 4.70 29.79
CA ILE A 252 -8.83 3.40 29.75
C ILE A 252 -7.85 2.36 29.20
N THR A 253 -7.48 1.39 30.03
CA THR A 253 -6.68 0.23 29.59
C THR A 253 -7.61 -0.90 29.20
N ILE A 254 -7.39 -1.46 28.01
CA ILE A 254 -8.17 -2.58 27.48
C ILE A 254 -7.28 -3.81 27.49
N GLU A 255 -7.63 -4.77 28.33
CA GLU A 255 -6.93 -6.05 28.53
C GLU A 255 -7.36 -7.11 27.50
#